data_845a6e7e88bff7fe764b8aab5b937129
#
_entry.id   845a6e7e88bff7fe764b8aab5b937129
#
_cell.length_a   1.000
_cell.length_b   1.000
_cell.length_c   1.000
_cell.angle_alpha   90.00
_cell.angle_beta   90.00
_cell.angle_gamma   90.00
#
_symmetry.space_group_name_H-M   'P 1'
#
loop_
_entity.id
_entity.type
_entity.pdbx_description
1 polymer ?
#
loop_
_entity_poly.entity_id
_entity_poly.type
_entity_poly.pdbx_seq_one_letter_code
_entity_poly.pdbx_strand_id
1 'polypeptide(L)'
;MRSSEKFEVRILRPSEWEILRDSLDINMKRICTSLLVTGMRYAELQRFRENPDWLDRRFIYLPRGSMMKVKAKQKERAIRLSDIGKTLISDLFETPHPLPELPAFDMKLRRLSKRILEGAPVNNKTFRKTWESWLVFYYPDKSLQIALSQGHTTVTQYEHYVNIPFEEYDRREMRKWVEGWI
;
A
#
# COMPACT_ATOMS: atom_id res chain seq x y z
N MET A 1 -11.11 7.33 32.81
CA MET A 1 -11.25 6.51 31.56
C MET A 1 -10.55 7.27 30.44
N ARG A 2 -9.37 6.81 30.02
CA ARG A 2 -8.73 7.39 28.82
C ARG A 2 -9.44 6.77 27.62
N SER A 3 -10.18 7.61 26.86
CA SER A 3 -10.72 7.21 25.57
C SER A 3 -9.53 6.76 24.71
N SER A 4 -9.61 5.55 24.17
CA SER A 4 -8.66 5.10 23.16
C SER A 4 -8.92 5.95 21.92
N GLU A 5 -8.19 7.04 21.75
CA GLU A 5 -8.09 7.71 20.46
C GLU A 5 -7.57 6.67 19.48
N LYS A 6 -8.45 6.15 18.64
CA LYS A 6 -8.06 5.35 17.49
C LYS A 6 -7.24 6.27 16.61
N PHE A 7 -5.92 6.12 16.65
CA PHE A 7 -5.05 6.84 15.73
C PHE A 7 -5.50 6.55 14.31
N GLU A 8 -6.01 7.55 13.65
CA GLU A 8 -6.38 7.45 12.25
C GLU A 8 -5.13 7.11 11.43
N VAL A 9 -5.24 6.11 10.55
CA VAL A 9 -4.12 5.71 9.70
C VAL A 9 -3.84 6.83 8.70
N ARG A 10 -2.61 7.33 8.68
CA ARG A 10 -2.17 8.39 7.78
C ARG A 10 -2.35 8.00 6.31
N ILE A 11 -2.79 8.95 5.51
CA ILE A 11 -2.76 8.90 4.04
C ILE A 11 -1.68 9.88 3.59
N LEU A 12 -0.77 9.42 2.72
CA LEU A 12 0.30 10.26 2.19
C LEU A 12 -0.17 11.03 0.94
N ARG A 13 0.19 12.30 0.86
CA ARG A 13 0.20 13.01 -0.43
C ARG A 13 1.37 12.48 -1.29
N PRO A 14 1.31 12.57 -2.62
CA PRO A 14 2.43 12.18 -3.47
C PRO A 14 3.76 12.84 -3.09
N SER A 15 3.75 14.13 -2.75
CA SER A 15 4.93 14.86 -2.28
C SER A 15 5.52 14.29 -0.98
N GLU A 16 4.67 13.91 -0.03
CA GLU A 16 5.10 13.28 1.23
C GLU A 16 5.69 11.89 0.98
N TRP A 17 5.11 11.13 0.05
CA TRP A 17 5.67 9.85 -0.36
C TRP A 17 7.07 9.99 -0.97
N GLU A 18 7.29 10.98 -1.84
CA GLU A 18 8.60 11.23 -2.43
C GLU A 18 9.65 11.57 -1.36
N ILE A 19 9.32 12.43 -0.40
CA ILE A 19 10.19 12.77 0.73
C ILE A 19 10.52 11.50 1.55
N LEU A 20 9.51 10.71 1.89
CA LEU A 20 9.70 9.47 2.64
C LEU A 20 10.60 8.50 1.87
N ARG A 21 10.25 8.24 0.60
CA ARG A 21 10.96 7.30 -0.27
C ARG A 21 12.45 7.65 -0.40
N ASP A 22 12.75 8.93 -0.60
CA ASP A 22 14.13 9.40 -0.79
C ASP A 22 14.96 9.34 0.50
N SER A 23 14.30 9.26 1.66
CA SER A 23 14.94 9.14 2.97
C SER A 23 15.14 7.70 3.44
N LEU A 24 14.58 6.71 2.72
CA LEU A 24 14.72 5.29 3.04
C LEU A 24 16.03 4.70 2.51
N ASP A 25 16.61 3.74 3.26
CA ASP A 25 17.65 2.88 2.70
C ASP A 25 17.09 2.01 1.56
N ILE A 26 17.97 1.43 0.76
CA ILE A 26 17.56 0.72 -0.47
C ILE A 26 16.58 -0.42 -0.22
N ASN A 27 16.75 -1.20 0.85
CA ASN A 27 15.86 -2.32 1.14
C ASN A 27 14.49 -1.85 1.63
N MET A 28 14.46 -0.86 2.54
CA MET A 28 13.22 -0.24 2.98
C MET A 28 12.48 0.45 1.83
N LYS A 29 13.22 1.11 0.93
CA LYS A 29 12.64 1.73 -0.27
C LYS A 29 11.94 0.69 -1.16
N ARG A 30 12.57 -0.45 -1.42
CA ARG A 30 11.99 -1.56 -2.20
C ARG A 30 10.72 -2.11 -1.56
N ILE A 31 10.77 -2.37 -0.24
CA ILE A 31 9.61 -2.89 0.51
C ILE A 31 8.46 -1.87 0.50
N CYS A 32 8.72 -0.62 0.86
CA CYS A 32 7.70 0.43 0.93
C CYS A 32 7.10 0.76 -0.44
N THR A 33 7.92 0.79 -1.49
CA THR A 33 7.43 0.97 -2.87
C THR A 33 6.51 -0.18 -3.28
N SER A 34 6.90 -1.42 -2.99
CA SER A 34 6.06 -2.59 -3.28
C SER A 34 4.73 -2.56 -2.52
N LEU A 35 4.74 -2.16 -1.25
CA LEU A 35 3.52 -1.95 -0.47
C LEU A 35 2.62 -0.87 -1.08
N LEU A 36 3.22 0.24 -1.52
CA LEU A 36 2.45 1.32 -2.12
C LEU A 36 1.78 0.89 -3.43
N VAL A 37 2.55 0.40 -4.40
CA VAL A 37 2.04 0.11 -5.76
C VAL A 37 1.12 -1.12 -5.82
N THR A 38 1.02 -1.89 -4.76
CA THR A 38 0.14 -3.06 -4.67
C THR A 38 -1.03 -2.88 -3.72
N GLY A 39 -0.87 -2.04 -2.71
CA GLY A 39 -1.82 -1.94 -1.60
C GLY A 39 -1.93 -3.21 -0.75
N MET A 40 -0.96 -4.11 -0.82
CA MET A 40 -0.93 -5.33 0.00
C MET A 40 -0.85 -5.03 1.49
N ARG A 41 -1.35 -5.95 2.32
CA ARG A 41 -0.98 -6.02 3.73
C ARG A 41 0.46 -6.52 3.85
N TYR A 42 1.16 -6.12 4.91
CA TYR A 42 2.56 -6.51 5.08
C TYR A 42 2.75 -8.05 5.08
N ALA A 43 1.87 -8.79 5.75
CA ALA A 43 1.93 -10.26 5.75
C ALA A 43 1.71 -10.88 4.36
N GLU A 44 0.88 -10.25 3.51
CA GLU A 44 0.69 -10.67 2.12
C GLU A 44 1.98 -10.42 1.30
N LEU A 45 2.63 -9.27 1.53
CA LEU A 45 3.90 -8.96 0.87
C LEU A 45 5.01 -9.93 1.26
N GLN A 46 5.10 -10.31 2.54
CA GLN A 46 6.04 -11.33 3.01
C GLN A 46 5.83 -12.67 2.29
N ARG A 47 4.57 -13.10 2.14
CA ARG A 47 4.23 -14.32 1.39
C ARG A 47 4.50 -14.20 -0.10
N PHE A 48 4.21 -13.06 -0.69
CA PHE A 48 4.51 -12.80 -2.09
C PHE A 48 6.03 -12.84 -2.35
N ARG A 49 6.85 -12.31 -1.43
CA ARG A 49 8.31 -12.39 -1.53
C ARG A 49 8.81 -13.84 -1.58
N GLU A 50 8.12 -14.77 -0.90
CA GLU A 50 8.43 -16.21 -0.90
C GLU A 50 7.87 -16.93 -2.14
N ASN A 51 6.90 -16.33 -2.86
CA ASN A 51 6.18 -16.95 -3.96
C ASN A 51 6.16 -16.02 -5.19
N PRO A 52 7.29 -15.80 -5.86
CA PRO A 52 7.39 -14.89 -7.00
C PRO A 52 6.54 -15.31 -8.20
N ASP A 53 6.18 -16.59 -8.31
CA ASP A 53 5.28 -17.15 -9.31
C ASP A 53 3.82 -16.68 -9.22
N TRP A 54 3.44 -16.01 -8.13
CA TRP A 54 2.14 -15.33 -8.04
C TRP A 54 2.03 -14.12 -8.97
N LEU A 55 3.17 -13.61 -9.44
CA LEU A 55 3.20 -12.52 -10.42
C LEU A 55 3.04 -13.07 -11.83
N ASP A 56 1.98 -12.66 -12.51
CA ASP A 56 1.76 -12.90 -13.92
C ASP A 56 1.48 -11.58 -14.65
N ARG A 57 2.45 -11.12 -15.44
CA ARG A 57 2.40 -9.88 -16.21
C ARG A 57 2.09 -8.66 -15.33
N ARG A 58 0.81 -8.25 -15.28
CA ARG A 58 0.35 -7.09 -14.49
C ARG A 58 -0.51 -7.44 -13.29
N PHE A 59 -0.64 -8.73 -12.98
CA PHE A 59 -1.46 -9.21 -11.87
C PHE A 59 -0.62 -9.99 -10.88
N ILE A 60 -0.91 -9.80 -9.59
CA ILE A 60 -0.41 -10.66 -8.53
C ILE A 60 -1.61 -11.42 -7.99
N TYR A 61 -1.59 -12.73 -8.14
CA TYR A 61 -2.65 -13.61 -7.68
C TYR A 61 -2.39 -14.05 -6.25
N LEU A 62 -3.14 -13.49 -5.31
CA LEU A 62 -3.06 -13.85 -3.90
C LEU A 62 -4.03 -14.99 -3.61
N PRO A 63 -3.55 -16.21 -3.33
CA PRO A 63 -4.42 -17.33 -3.00
C PRO A 63 -5.07 -17.14 -1.63
N ARG A 64 -6.13 -17.91 -1.38
CA ARG A 64 -6.70 -18.04 -0.05
C ARG A 64 -5.61 -18.53 0.91
N GLY A 65 -5.44 -17.86 2.04
CA GLY A 65 -4.39 -18.21 3.00
C GLY A 65 -3.03 -17.55 2.73
N SER A 66 -2.97 -16.54 1.85
CA SER A 66 -1.76 -15.72 1.64
C SER A 66 -1.30 -14.96 2.89
N MET A 67 -2.11 -14.93 3.95
CA MET A 67 -1.74 -14.46 5.27
C MET A 67 -1.50 -15.63 6.24
N MET A 68 -0.62 -15.44 7.23
CA MET A 68 -0.29 -16.47 8.23
C MET A 68 -1.50 -16.93 9.06
N LYS A 69 -2.48 -16.04 9.28
CA LYS A 69 -3.75 -16.36 9.94
C LYS A 69 -4.86 -16.30 8.90
N VAL A 70 -5.38 -17.46 8.51
CA VAL A 70 -6.54 -17.55 7.63
C VAL A 70 -7.76 -17.06 8.40
N LYS A 71 -8.19 -15.83 8.14
CA LYS A 71 -9.52 -15.41 8.54
C LYS A 71 -10.51 -16.11 7.62
N ALA A 72 -11.57 -16.71 8.18
CA ALA A 72 -12.58 -17.47 7.44
C ALA A 72 -13.22 -16.70 6.25
N LYS A 73 -13.11 -15.37 6.25
CA LYS A 73 -13.64 -14.46 5.22
C LYS A 73 -12.61 -14.00 4.17
N GLN A 74 -11.34 -14.38 4.28
CA GLN A 74 -10.34 -13.95 3.30
C GLN A 74 -10.50 -14.76 2.02
N LYS A 75 -10.91 -14.08 0.96
CA LYS A 75 -11.02 -14.64 -0.39
C LYS A 75 -9.70 -14.46 -1.15
N GLU A 76 -9.46 -15.35 -2.11
CA GLU A 76 -8.45 -15.13 -3.13
C GLU A 76 -8.78 -13.84 -3.92
N ARG A 77 -7.75 -13.14 -4.38
CA ARG A 77 -7.91 -11.96 -5.21
C ARG A 77 -6.71 -11.73 -6.12
N ALA A 78 -6.95 -11.01 -7.21
CA ALA A 78 -5.92 -10.51 -8.09
C ALA A 78 -5.66 -9.02 -7.80
N ILE A 79 -4.42 -8.69 -7.54
CA ILE A 79 -3.95 -7.29 -7.45
C ILE A 79 -3.49 -6.86 -8.83
N ARG A 80 -4.07 -5.78 -9.35
CA ARG A 80 -3.65 -5.18 -10.61
C ARG A 80 -2.54 -4.17 -10.36
N LEU A 81 -1.52 -4.20 -11.22
CA LEU A 81 -0.39 -3.27 -11.17
C LEU A 81 -0.59 -2.14 -12.19
N SER A 82 -0.23 -0.92 -11.79
CA SER A 82 -0.05 0.21 -12.69
C SER A 82 1.19 0.00 -13.58
N ASP A 83 1.41 0.88 -14.55
CA ASP A 83 2.56 0.75 -15.45
C ASP A 83 3.89 0.84 -14.69
N ILE A 84 4.02 1.79 -13.77
CA ILE A 84 5.21 1.88 -12.91
C ILE A 84 5.28 0.71 -11.92
N GLY A 85 4.13 0.24 -11.41
CA GLY A 85 4.06 -0.92 -10.52
C GLY A 85 4.63 -2.17 -11.16
N LYS A 86 4.35 -2.42 -12.43
CA LYS A 86 4.94 -3.56 -13.19
C LYS A 86 6.46 -3.49 -13.23
N THR A 87 7.01 -2.28 -13.38
CA THR A 87 8.46 -2.08 -13.45
C THR A 87 9.12 -2.26 -12.09
N LEU A 88 8.51 -1.70 -11.03
CA LEU A 88 9.15 -1.64 -9.71
C LEU A 88 8.92 -2.87 -8.83
N ILE A 89 7.90 -3.69 -9.12
CA ILE A 89 7.56 -4.82 -8.23
C ILE A 89 8.66 -5.89 -8.17
N SER A 90 9.43 -6.06 -9.23
CA SER A 90 10.55 -7.00 -9.28
C SER A 90 11.68 -6.64 -8.31
N ASP A 91 11.83 -5.36 -7.96
CA ASP A 91 12.85 -4.90 -7.02
C ASP A 91 12.67 -5.49 -5.62
N LEU A 92 11.44 -5.92 -5.28
CA LEU A 92 11.17 -6.62 -4.02
C LEU A 92 12.03 -7.89 -3.88
N PHE A 93 12.25 -8.60 -4.98
CA PHE A 93 13.01 -9.86 -4.98
C PHE A 93 14.51 -9.68 -4.82
N GLU A 94 15.00 -8.45 -4.95
CA GLU A 94 16.37 -8.05 -4.65
C GLU A 94 16.60 -7.75 -3.15
N THR A 95 15.53 -7.77 -2.34
CA THR A 95 15.66 -7.56 -0.89
C THR A 95 16.17 -8.82 -0.21
N PRO A 96 16.87 -8.72 0.95
CA PRO A 96 17.20 -9.86 1.77
C PRO A 96 15.96 -10.66 2.16
N HIS A 97 16.10 -11.97 2.29
CA HIS A 97 15.04 -12.88 2.71
C HIS A 97 15.44 -13.54 4.05
N PRO A 98 14.54 -13.63 5.04
CA PRO A 98 13.17 -13.10 5.06
C PRO A 98 13.12 -11.58 5.18
N LEU A 99 11.95 -11.01 4.86
CA LEU A 99 11.69 -9.59 5.12
C LEU A 99 11.66 -9.33 6.64
N PRO A 100 11.94 -8.09 7.09
CA PRO A 100 11.88 -7.74 8.51
C PRO A 100 10.57 -8.16 9.16
N GLU A 101 10.62 -8.51 10.44
CA GLU A 101 9.41 -8.71 11.23
C GLU A 101 8.60 -7.42 11.34
N LEU A 102 7.28 -7.52 11.36
CA LEU A 102 6.36 -6.38 11.33
C LEU A 102 6.66 -5.33 12.43
N PRO A 103 6.91 -5.70 13.70
CA PRO A 103 7.20 -4.69 14.74
C PRO A 103 8.48 -3.90 14.44
N ALA A 104 9.52 -4.54 13.94
CA ALA A 104 10.79 -3.89 13.59
C ALA A 104 10.62 -2.96 12.38
N PHE A 105 9.87 -3.41 11.36
CA PHE A 105 9.52 -2.62 10.20
C PHE A 105 8.75 -1.35 10.56
N ASP A 106 7.68 -1.50 11.35
CA ASP A 106 6.86 -0.37 11.80
C ASP A 106 7.64 0.61 12.68
N MET A 107 8.47 0.10 13.58
CA MET A 107 9.28 0.97 14.44
C MET A 107 10.26 1.83 13.61
N LYS A 108 10.91 1.25 12.62
CA LYS A 108 11.82 1.97 11.72
C LYS A 108 11.10 3.05 10.92
N LEU A 109 9.94 2.73 10.35
CA LEU A 109 9.10 3.69 9.63
C LEU A 109 8.64 4.85 10.52
N ARG A 110 8.11 4.56 11.70
CA ARG A 110 7.63 5.56 12.64
C ARG A 110 8.73 6.52 13.07
N ARG A 111 9.93 6.00 13.38
CA ARG A 111 11.07 6.84 13.77
C ARG A 111 11.49 7.77 12.63
N LEU A 112 11.60 7.24 11.41
CA LEU A 112 11.99 8.03 10.25
C LEU A 112 10.93 9.09 9.94
N SER A 113 9.66 8.69 9.79
CA SER A 113 8.59 9.60 9.39
C SER A 113 8.36 10.75 10.38
N LYS A 114 8.49 10.50 11.68
CA LYS A 114 8.43 11.56 12.70
C LYS A 114 9.54 12.63 12.56
N ARG A 115 10.65 12.27 11.93
CA ARG A 115 11.78 13.20 11.73
C ARG A 115 11.65 14.05 10.48
N ILE A 116 10.94 13.56 9.47
CA ILE A 116 10.94 14.15 8.13
C ILE A 116 9.57 14.61 7.65
N LEU A 117 8.49 14.17 8.29
CA LEU A 117 7.13 14.53 7.96
C LEU A 117 6.40 15.10 9.17
N GLU A 118 5.57 16.09 8.95
CA GLU A 118 4.65 16.60 9.96
C GLU A 118 3.44 15.68 10.10
N GLY A 119 2.81 15.70 11.30
CA GLY A 119 1.58 14.96 11.59
C GLY A 119 1.80 13.51 12.05
N ALA A 120 0.80 12.66 11.83
CA ALA A 120 0.81 11.29 12.30
C ALA A 120 1.94 10.46 11.66
N PRO A 121 2.58 9.56 12.41
CA PRO A 121 3.67 8.74 11.86
C PRO A 121 3.17 7.72 10.83
N VAL A 122 4.07 7.35 9.91
CA VAL A 122 3.84 6.30 8.91
C VAL A 122 4.02 4.92 9.55
N ASN A 123 3.15 3.98 9.18
CA ASN A 123 3.23 2.57 9.54
C ASN A 123 2.86 1.68 8.34
N ASN A 124 2.89 0.36 8.51
CA ASN A 124 2.61 -0.58 7.42
C ASN A 124 1.24 -0.38 6.76
N LYS A 125 0.23 0.05 7.51
CA LYS A 125 -1.14 0.27 7.00
C LYS A 125 -1.26 1.53 6.15
N THR A 126 -0.35 2.49 6.32
CA THR A 126 -0.32 3.76 5.59
C THR A 126 -0.28 3.54 4.08
N PHE A 127 0.55 2.61 3.60
CA PHE A 127 0.75 2.37 2.16
C PHE A 127 -0.51 1.87 1.48
N ARG A 128 -1.19 0.90 2.08
CA ARG A 128 -2.45 0.36 1.56
C ARG A 128 -3.54 1.43 1.52
N LYS A 129 -3.71 2.17 2.61
CA LYS A 129 -4.69 3.25 2.69
C LYS A 129 -4.37 4.37 1.70
N THR A 130 -3.09 4.70 1.54
CA THR A 130 -2.63 5.70 0.56
C THR A 130 -2.91 5.25 -0.87
N TRP A 131 -2.50 4.04 -1.24
CA TRP A 131 -2.71 3.51 -2.60
C TRP A 131 -4.17 3.48 -3.00
N GLU A 132 -5.00 2.94 -2.14
CA GLU A 132 -6.44 2.88 -2.35
C GLU A 132 -7.05 4.27 -2.49
N SER A 133 -6.63 5.23 -1.65
CA SER A 133 -7.08 6.61 -1.71
C SER A 133 -6.66 7.30 -3.02
N TRP A 134 -5.45 7.07 -3.50
CA TRP A 134 -4.99 7.60 -4.78
C TRP A 134 -5.78 7.02 -5.95
N LEU A 135 -6.03 5.72 -5.93
CA LEU A 135 -6.82 5.07 -6.99
C LEU A 135 -8.26 5.60 -7.03
N VAL A 136 -8.92 5.75 -5.88
CA VAL A 136 -10.28 6.28 -5.81
C VAL A 136 -10.35 7.74 -6.26
N PHE A 137 -9.37 8.54 -5.85
CA PHE A 137 -9.32 9.95 -6.25
C PHE A 137 -9.04 10.12 -7.75
N TYR A 138 -8.15 9.29 -8.30
CA TYR A 138 -7.76 9.36 -9.72
C TYR A 138 -8.78 8.72 -10.66
N TYR A 139 -9.38 7.60 -10.24
CA TYR A 139 -10.38 6.81 -10.97
C TYR A 139 -11.70 6.72 -10.19
N PRO A 140 -12.43 7.84 -10.00
CA PRO A 140 -13.61 7.86 -9.12
C PRO A 140 -14.76 6.95 -9.60
N ASP A 141 -14.83 6.67 -10.89
CA ASP A 141 -15.81 5.79 -11.53
C ASP A 141 -15.44 4.28 -11.47
N LYS A 142 -14.28 3.93 -10.90
CA LYS A 142 -13.75 2.56 -10.81
C LYS A 142 -13.74 2.00 -9.39
N SER A 143 -14.53 2.56 -8.48
CA SER A 143 -14.52 2.19 -7.06
C SER A 143 -14.76 0.71 -6.80
N LEU A 144 -15.61 0.05 -7.59
CA LEU A 144 -15.84 -1.39 -7.45
C LEU A 144 -14.60 -2.21 -7.79
N GLN A 145 -13.93 -1.91 -8.91
CA GLN A 145 -12.71 -2.61 -9.32
C GLN A 145 -11.58 -2.40 -8.30
N ILE A 146 -11.49 -1.19 -7.73
CA ILE A 146 -10.53 -0.86 -6.68
C ILE A 146 -10.82 -1.68 -5.43
N ALA A 147 -12.07 -1.72 -4.97
CA ALA A 147 -12.48 -2.50 -3.80
C ALA A 147 -12.16 -3.99 -3.97
N LEU A 148 -12.48 -4.58 -5.12
CA LEU A 148 -12.20 -5.98 -5.42
C LEU A 148 -10.70 -6.28 -5.43
N SER A 149 -9.89 -5.42 -6.06
CA SER A 149 -8.43 -5.56 -6.07
C SER A 149 -7.84 -5.47 -4.66
N GLN A 150 -8.42 -4.64 -3.79
CA GLN A 150 -7.98 -4.49 -2.41
C GLN A 150 -8.62 -5.53 -1.46
N GLY A 151 -9.58 -6.32 -1.92
CA GLY A 151 -10.25 -7.32 -1.11
C GLY A 151 -11.19 -6.71 -0.05
N HIS A 152 -11.79 -5.57 -0.36
CA HIS A 152 -12.81 -4.93 0.46
C HIS A 152 -14.23 -5.23 -0.03
N THR A 153 -15.18 -5.09 0.89
CA THR A 153 -16.59 -4.91 0.51
C THR A 153 -16.83 -3.44 0.15
N THR A 154 -17.78 -3.17 -0.73
CA THR A 154 -18.10 -1.81 -1.21
C THR A 154 -18.44 -0.84 -0.07
N VAL A 155 -19.09 -1.32 1.01
CA VAL A 155 -19.45 -0.50 2.18
C VAL A 155 -18.22 0.06 2.90
N THR A 156 -17.19 -0.77 3.11
CA THR A 156 -15.95 -0.36 3.80
C THR A 156 -15.22 0.74 3.03
N GLN A 157 -15.37 0.78 1.72
CA GLN A 157 -14.70 1.75 0.88
C GLN A 157 -15.28 3.15 1.02
N TYR A 158 -16.60 3.29 1.04
CA TYR A 158 -17.27 4.59 1.15
C TYR A 158 -17.01 5.28 2.50
N GLU A 159 -16.95 4.54 3.59
CA GLU A 159 -16.71 5.09 4.93
C GLU A 159 -15.31 5.71 5.11
N HIS A 160 -14.34 5.29 4.29
CA HIS A 160 -12.94 5.71 4.42
C HIS A 160 -12.53 6.89 3.53
N TYR A 161 -13.32 7.25 2.50
CA TYR A 161 -12.88 8.17 1.43
C TYR A 161 -13.64 9.49 1.32
N VAL A 162 -14.63 9.73 2.19
CA VAL A 162 -15.52 10.93 2.11
C VAL A 162 -14.76 12.25 2.33
N ASN A 163 -13.56 12.21 2.93
CA ASN A 163 -12.82 13.41 3.33
C ASN A 163 -11.33 13.37 2.95
N ILE A 164 -11.00 12.95 1.73
CA ILE A 164 -9.60 12.97 1.30
C ILE A 164 -9.24 14.39 0.84
N PRO A 165 -8.24 15.05 1.48
CA PRO A 165 -7.89 16.43 1.18
C PRO A 165 -6.89 16.54 0.01
N PHE A 166 -7.13 15.82 -1.08
CA PHE A 166 -6.29 15.93 -2.27
C PHE A 166 -6.76 17.08 -3.17
N GLU A 167 -5.78 17.75 -3.78
CA GLU A 167 -5.98 18.84 -4.72
C GLU A 167 -5.60 18.42 -6.14
N GLU A 168 -5.86 19.29 -7.14
CA GLU A 168 -5.51 19.02 -8.53
C GLU A 168 -4.00 18.86 -8.75
N TYR A 169 -3.19 19.53 -7.92
CA TYR A 169 -1.74 19.31 -7.92
C TYR A 169 -1.40 17.87 -7.53
N ASP A 170 -2.00 17.34 -6.47
CA ASP A 170 -1.79 15.96 -6.03
C ASP A 170 -2.19 14.97 -7.13
N ARG A 171 -3.29 15.25 -7.85
CA ARG A 171 -3.75 14.42 -8.97
C ARG A 171 -2.72 14.30 -10.08
N ARG A 172 -2.05 15.40 -10.43
CA ARG A 172 -0.98 15.39 -11.44
C ARG A 172 0.22 14.55 -10.98
N GLU A 173 0.60 14.69 -9.71
CA GLU A 173 1.72 13.93 -9.13
C GLU A 173 1.39 12.43 -8.95
N MET A 174 0.13 12.09 -8.66
CA MET A 174 -0.33 10.69 -8.60
C MET A 174 -0.21 9.98 -9.94
N ARG A 175 -0.37 10.70 -11.03
CA ARG A 175 -0.45 10.14 -12.39
C ARG A 175 0.64 9.13 -12.68
N LYS A 176 1.89 9.46 -12.39
CA LYS A 176 3.04 8.55 -12.63
C LYS A 176 2.93 7.23 -11.88
N TRP A 177 2.23 7.22 -10.73
CA TRP A 177 2.08 6.02 -9.90
C TRP A 177 0.88 5.16 -10.30
N VAL A 178 -0.23 5.79 -10.71
CA VAL A 178 -1.51 5.10 -10.95
C VAL A 178 -1.83 4.88 -12.43
N GLU A 179 -1.12 5.53 -13.34
CA GLU A 179 -1.35 5.40 -14.79
C GLU A 179 -1.20 3.95 -15.24
N GLY A 180 -2.12 3.51 -16.13
CA GLY A 180 -2.15 2.14 -16.63
C GLY A 180 -2.71 1.11 -15.63
N TRP A 181 -3.24 1.56 -14.49
CA TRP A 181 -3.91 0.64 -13.56
C TRP A 181 -5.24 0.13 -14.13
N ILE A 182 -5.93 0.92 -14.92
CA ILE A 182 -7.11 0.54 -15.73
C ILE A 182 -6.76 0.58 -17.21
#